data_05e4515412848bc41e9f998115cd80b0
#
_entry.id   05e4515412848bc41e9f998115cd80b0
#
_cell.length_a   1.000
_cell.length_b   1.000
_cell.length_c   1.000
_cell.angle_alpha   90.00
_cell.angle_beta   90.00
_cell.angle_gamma   90.00
#
_symmetry.space_group_name_H-M   'P 1'
#
loop_
_entity.id
_entity.type
_entity.pdbx_description
1 polymer ?
#
loop_
_entity_poly.entity_id
_entity_poly.type
_entity_poly.pdbx_seq_one_letter_code
_entity_poly.pdbx_strand_id
1 'polypeptide(L)'
;MRAPSARSTAARPVVAVVINPSKFDDVGAAQDVVATVARRAGWREPLWFETSVDDSGAGAARAALESGADLVCAMGGDGTVRAVASVLRGTSVPYGLLPSGTGNLLARNLGIPLGALADAVEIALLGQDRAIDVGTATFDDGEERVFMVMGGVGLDAEIMDKTDDELKKRVGWGAYVAAGAEVMFKAGFEVTLTIDGKPEPPTRTLMVLACNCSSVVANIELAAGAVLDDGDLELVLLRRRFGLALDVATGNRNGLASLHQWPGREFSFSLDQPVLAELDGDPIGRTTSGRFSVDPGALLVRLPVPTPKSPGLTPHDTLVIDTTEIATILAAEPDGAAPTT
;
A
#
# COMPACT_ATOMS: atom_id res chain seq x y z
N MET A 1 33.15 47.39 14.73
CA MET A 1 31.73 47.07 14.49
C MET A 1 31.62 46.44 13.11
N ARG A 2 31.44 45.12 13.04
CA ARG A 2 31.12 44.41 11.78
C ARG A 2 29.60 44.38 11.64
N ALA A 3 29.12 44.86 10.51
CA ALA A 3 27.70 44.80 10.16
C ALA A 3 27.23 43.33 10.09
N PRO A 4 26.02 42.99 10.53
CA PRO A 4 25.49 41.62 10.37
C PRO A 4 25.33 41.30 8.88
N SER A 5 25.92 40.20 8.46
CA SER A 5 25.82 39.69 7.10
C SER A 5 24.35 39.48 6.75
N ALA A 6 23.94 40.01 5.60
CA ALA A 6 22.62 39.84 5.03
C ALA A 6 22.30 38.32 4.96
N ARG A 7 21.18 37.92 5.59
CA ARG A 7 20.59 36.59 5.37
C ARG A 7 20.30 36.49 3.90
N SER A 8 20.94 35.50 3.24
CA SER A 8 20.57 35.06 1.89
C SER A 8 19.06 34.83 1.92
N THR A 9 18.30 35.57 1.09
CA THR A 9 16.89 35.27 0.82
C THR A 9 16.85 34.00 -0.01
N ALA A 10 16.93 32.85 0.64
CA ALA A 10 16.65 31.58 -0.02
C ALA A 10 15.23 31.70 -0.63
N ALA A 11 15.11 31.33 -1.89
CA ALA A 11 13.81 31.30 -2.56
C ALA A 11 12.87 30.38 -1.74
N ARG A 12 11.60 30.78 -1.57
CA ARG A 12 10.62 29.92 -0.90
C ARG A 12 10.50 28.59 -1.63
N PRO A 13 10.43 27.46 -0.92
CA PRO A 13 10.29 26.15 -1.56
C PRO A 13 8.94 26.02 -2.31
N VAL A 14 8.91 25.15 -3.30
CA VAL A 14 7.73 24.86 -4.10
C VAL A 14 7.39 23.37 -4.04
N VAL A 15 6.12 23.06 -3.84
CA VAL A 15 5.58 21.71 -3.90
C VAL A 15 4.90 21.49 -5.25
N ALA A 16 5.18 20.35 -5.89
CA ALA A 16 4.42 19.84 -7.02
C ALA A 16 3.45 18.75 -6.54
N VAL A 17 2.21 18.83 -6.96
CA VAL A 17 1.16 17.87 -6.58
C VAL A 17 0.67 17.13 -7.82
N VAL A 18 0.92 15.83 -7.87
CA VAL A 18 0.34 14.92 -8.85
C VAL A 18 -1.03 14.47 -8.34
N ILE A 19 -2.08 14.97 -8.96
CA ILE A 19 -3.46 14.74 -8.52
C ILE A 19 -4.19 13.79 -9.48
N ASN A 20 -4.94 12.84 -8.90
CA ASN A 20 -5.93 12.06 -9.64
C ASN A 20 -7.31 12.71 -9.48
N PRO A 21 -7.79 13.47 -10.49
CA PRO A 21 -9.04 14.23 -10.36
C PRO A 21 -10.27 13.34 -10.16
N SER A 22 -10.24 12.08 -10.61
CA SER A 22 -11.37 11.14 -10.45
C SER A 22 -11.67 10.75 -8.99
N LYS A 23 -10.81 11.11 -8.05
CA LYS A 23 -10.98 10.81 -6.62
C LYS A 23 -11.67 11.95 -5.85
N PHE A 24 -12.07 13.02 -6.53
CA PHE A 24 -12.63 14.22 -5.91
C PHE A 24 -13.93 14.62 -6.58
N ASP A 25 -14.94 14.94 -5.80
CA ASP A 25 -16.19 15.56 -6.28
C ASP A 25 -15.95 17.04 -6.65
N ASP A 26 -15.03 17.71 -5.94
CA ASP A 26 -14.61 19.09 -6.18
C ASP A 26 -13.07 19.19 -6.08
N VAL A 27 -12.42 19.15 -7.22
CA VAL A 27 -10.96 19.29 -7.34
C VAL A 27 -10.51 20.69 -6.88
N GLY A 28 -11.28 21.74 -7.20
CA GLY A 28 -10.96 23.10 -6.82
C GLY A 28 -10.91 23.30 -5.31
N ALA A 29 -11.91 22.77 -4.58
CA ALA A 29 -11.93 22.81 -3.12
C ALA A 29 -10.71 22.10 -2.52
N ALA A 30 -10.31 20.97 -3.07
CA ALA A 30 -9.13 20.24 -2.62
C ALA A 30 -7.83 21.04 -2.89
N GLN A 31 -7.72 21.67 -4.05
CA GLN A 31 -6.60 22.55 -4.41
C GLN A 31 -6.50 23.74 -3.48
N ASP A 32 -7.63 24.36 -3.12
CA ASP A 32 -7.69 25.49 -2.19
C ASP A 32 -7.18 25.13 -0.79
N VAL A 33 -7.47 23.91 -0.31
CA VAL A 33 -6.92 23.40 0.96
C VAL A 33 -5.41 23.33 0.90
N VAL A 34 -4.85 22.68 -0.14
CA VAL A 34 -3.40 22.55 -0.30
C VAL A 34 -2.72 23.91 -0.41
N ALA A 35 -3.23 24.80 -1.24
CA ALA A 35 -2.69 26.15 -1.44
C ALA A 35 -2.74 26.98 -0.12
N THR A 36 -3.81 26.82 0.65
CA THR A 36 -3.95 27.52 1.94
C THR A 36 -2.93 27.04 2.96
N VAL A 37 -2.72 25.72 3.09
CA VAL A 37 -1.73 25.17 4.01
C VAL A 37 -0.31 25.52 3.53
N ALA A 38 -0.01 25.41 2.23
CA ALA A 38 1.28 25.78 1.66
C ALA A 38 1.65 27.23 1.96
N ARG A 39 0.71 28.15 1.77
CA ARG A 39 0.90 29.57 2.05
C ARG A 39 1.17 29.84 3.54
N ARG A 40 0.44 29.16 4.44
CA ARG A 40 0.66 29.25 5.90
C ARG A 40 2.01 28.69 6.32
N ALA A 41 2.47 27.61 5.66
CA ALA A 41 3.78 27.01 5.88
C ALA A 41 4.95 27.80 5.26
N GLY A 42 4.67 28.88 4.55
CA GLY A 42 5.70 29.72 3.91
C GLY A 42 6.20 29.20 2.57
N TRP A 43 5.51 28.26 1.98
CA TRP A 43 5.79 27.71 0.64
C TRP A 43 5.22 28.63 -0.44
N ARG A 44 5.69 28.41 -1.69
CA ARG A 44 5.12 29.05 -2.89
C ARG A 44 3.78 28.41 -3.23
N GLU A 45 3.06 29.01 -4.19
CA GLU A 45 1.85 28.40 -4.77
C GLU A 45 2.19 27.02 -5.35
N PRO A 46 1.39 25.99 -5.03
CA PRO A 46 1.63 24.64 -5.52
C PRO A 46 1.57 24.53 -7.04
N LEU A 47 2.41 23.67 -7.62
CA LEU A 47 2.32 23.28 -9.03
C LEU A 47 1.44 22.05 -9.14
N TRP A 48 0.54 22.01 -10.13
CA TRP A 48 -0.43 20.95 -10.30
C TRP A 48 -0.17 20.16 -11.56
N PHE A 49 -0.18 18.83 -11.44
CA PHE A 49 -0.01 17.86 -12.50
C PHE A 49 -1.11 16.81 -12.38
N GLU A 50 -1.97 16.72 -13.40
CA GLU A 50 -3.11 15.80 -13.36
C GLU A 50 -2.74 14.45 -13.97
N THR A 51 -3.25 13.36 -13.38
CA THR A 51 -3.21 12.03 -13.99
C THR A 51 -4.32 11.91 -15.03
N SER A 52 -4.18 10.95 -15.93
CA SER A 52 -5.21 10.60 -16.90
C SER A 52 -5.50 9.09 -16.89
N VAL A 53 -6.44 8.66 -17.70
CA VAL A 53 -6.75 7.21 -17.85
C VAL A 53 -5.54 6.46 -18.42
N ASP A 54 -4.78 7.10 -19.33
CA ASP A 54 -3.61 6.50 -19.99
C ASP A 54 -2.31 6.70 -19.19
N ASP A 55 -2.31 7.62 -18.22
CA ASP A 55 -1.17 7.90 -17.32
C ASP A 55 -1.64 7.93 -15.88
N SER A 56 -1.44 6.83 -15.17
CA SER A 56 -1.78 6.71 -13.76
C SER A 56 -0.98 7.64 -12.83
N GLY A 57 -0.04 8.43 -13.39
CA GLY A 57 0.73 9.45 -12.68
C GLY A 57 2.23 9.46 -12.97
N ALA A 58 2.77 8.50 -13.71
CA ALA A 58 4.21 8.45 -13.97
C ALA A 58 4.69 9.61 -14.86
N GLY A 59 3.95 9.96 -15.91
CA GLY A 59 4.26 11.12 -16.76
C GLY A 59 4.10 12.43 -16.01
N ALA A 60 3.00 12.57 -15.25
CA ALA A 60 2.76 13.71 -14.37
C ALA A 60 3.88 13.87 -13.33
N ALA A 61 4.36 12.78 -12.74
CA ALA A 61 5.47 12.80 -11.77
C ALA A 61 6.80 13.22 -12.41
N ARG A 62 7.09 12.77 -13.64
CA ARG A 62 8.29 13.22 -14.38
C ARG A 62 8.22 14.73 -14.64
N ALA A 63 7.08 15.24 -15.09
CA ALA A 63 6.89 16.66 -15.31
C ALA A 63 7.03 17.46 -13.99
N ALA A 64 6.50 16.93 -12.88
CA ALA A 64 6.67 17.51 -11.56
C ALA A 64 8.15 17.57 -11.15
N LEU A 65 8.91 16.50 -11.37
CA LEU A 65 10.33 16.44 -11.07
C LEU A 65 11.14 17.43 -11.96
N GLU A 66 10.83 17.48 -13.24
CA GLU A 66 11.45 18.41 -14.21
C GLU A 66 11.15 19.88 -13.91
N SER A 67 10.04 20.18 -13.21
CA SER A 67 9.71 21.55 -12.77
C SER A 67 10.67 22.12 -11.72
N GLY A 68 11.55 21.28 -11.15
CA GLY A 68 12.47 21.68 -10.08
C GLY A 68 11.79 21.90 -8.75
N ALA A 69 10.68 21.20 -8.48
CA ALA A 69 10.00 21.26 -7.20
C ALA A 69 10.87 20.68 -6.06
N ASP A 70 10.76 21.29 -4.89
CA ASP A 70 11.49 20.88 -3.67
C ASP A 70 10.83 19.67 -2.98
N LEU A 71 9.59 19.35 -3.35
CA LEU A 71 8.77 18.25 -2.84
C LEU A 71 7.78 17.85 -3.94
N VAL A 72 7.59 16.56 -4.15
CA VAL A 72 6.53 16.03 -5.01
C VAL A 72 5.54 15.25 -4.17
N CYS A 73 4.25 15.57 -4.27
CA CYS A 73 3.17 14.88 -3.55
C CYS A 73 2.32 14.06 -4.51
N ALA A 74 1.91 12.86 -4.10
CA ALA A 74 0.83 12.12 -4.74
C ALA A 74 -0.49 12.36 -4.03
N MET A 75 -1.48 12.84 -4.76
CA MET A 75 -2.84 13.12 -4.29
C MET A 75 -3.82 12.20 -5.03
N GLY A 76 -3.98 10.98 -4.50
CA GLY A 76 -4.73 9.92 -5.17
C GLY A 76 -4.85 8.65 -4.32
N GLY A 77 -5.17 7.53 -4.96
CA GLY A 77 -5.17 6.20 -4.36
C GLY A 77 -3.83 5.48 -4.57
N ASP A 78 -3.79 4.19 -4.18
CA ASP A 78 -2.56 3.37 -4.16
C ASP A 78 -1.88 3.30 -5.53
N GLY A 79 -2.63 3.18 -6.64
CA GLY A 79 -2.05 3.20 -8.00
C GLY A 79 -1.35 4.52 -8.35
N THR A 80 -1.91 5.68 -7.97
CA THR A 80 -1.24 7.00 -8.15
C THR A 80 -0.02 7.10 -7.26
N VAL A 81 -0.13 6.67 -6.00
CA VAL A 81 0.98 6.63 -5.04
C VAL A 81 2.13 5.81 -5.61
N ARG A 82 1.88 4.60 -6.09
CA ARG A 82 2.88 3.72 -6.70
C ARG A 82 3.50 4.32 -7.96
N ALA A 83 2.70 4.92 -8.85
CA ALA A 83 3.18 5.53 -10.08
C ALA A 83 4.13 6.71 -9.82
N VAL A 84 3.80 7.58 -8.86
CA VAL A 84 4.67 8.69 -8.45
C VAL A 84 5.94 8.16 -7.78
N ALA A 85 5.82 7.19 -6.86
CA ALA A 85 6.96 6.57 -6.19
C ALA A 85 7.94 5.94 -7.17
N SER A 86 7.45 5.30 -8.25
CA SER A 86 8.30 4.69 -9.29
C SER A 86 9.22 5.70 -9.98
N VAL A 87 8.78 6.96 -10.11
CA VAL A 87 9.56 8.03 -10.74
C VAL A 87 10.52 8.69 -9.75
N LEU A 88 10.12 8.79 -8.47
CA LEU A 88 10.95 9.42 -7.44
C LEU A 88 11.99 8.46 -6.85
N ARG A 89 11.84 7.15 -7.06
CA ARG A 89 12.80 6.11 -6.66
C ARG A 89 14.22 6.48 -7.09
N GLY A 90 15.16 6.48 -6.14
CA GLY A 90 16.56 6.82 -6.38
C GLY A 90 16.84 8.31 -6.56
N THR A 91 15.84 9.18 -6.44
CA THR A 91 16.06 10.64 -6.43
C THR A 91 16.23 11.18 -5.02
N SER A 92 16.74 12.40 -4.89
CA SER A 92 16.83 13.13 -3.62
C SER A 92 15.63 14.05 -3.35
N VAL A 93 14.60 14.03 -4.21
CA VAL A 93 13.41 14.85 -4.03
C VAL A 93 12.45 14.14 -3.06
N PRO A 94 12.06 14.79 -1.95
CA PRO A 94 11.13 14.20 -1.01
C PRO A 94 9.77 13.92 -1.61
N TYR A 95 9.14 12.86 -1.11
CA TYR A 95 7.83 12.38 -1.51
C TYR A 95 6.79 12.61 -0.41
N GLY A 96 5.72 13.34 -0.72
CA GLY A 96 4.59 13.56 0.17
C GLY A 96 3.38 12.71 -0.22
N LEU A 97 2.64 12.24 0.77
CA LEU A 97 1.43 11.44 0.56
C LEU A 97 0.19 12.26 0.96
N LEU A 98 -0.73 12.44 0.01
CA LEU A 98 -2.04 13.07 0.21
C LEU A 98 -3.14 12.05 -0.10
N PRO A 99 -3.43 11.12 0.84
CA PRO A 99 -4.26 9.96 0.59
C PRO A 99 -5.70 10.35 0.26
N SER A 100 -6.19 9.93 -0.91
CA SER A 100 -7.54 10.24 -1.40
C SER A 100 -8.24 9.02 -2.02
N GLY A 101 -7.65 7.82 -1.87
CA GLY A 101 -8.21 6.54 -2.30
C GLY A 101 -9.00 5.85 -1.19
N THR A 102 -9.45 4.62 -1.48
CA THR A 102 -10.14 3.76 -0.51
C THR A 102 -9.16 2.96 0.34
N GLY A 103 -8.12 2.38 -0.25
CA GLY A 103 -7.12 1.55 0.43
C GLY A 103 -6.11 2.40 1.21
N ASN A 104 -5.38 3.22 0.49
CA ASN A 104 -4.30 4.07 1.01
C ASN A 104 -3.32 3.27 1.88
N LEU A 105 -2.89 2.12 1.37
CA LEU A 105 -2.13 1.12 2.13
C LEU A 105 -0.82 1.68 2.69
N LEU A 106 -0.03 2.37 1.86
CA LEU A 106 1.23 2.97 2.30
C LEU A 106 0.99 4.05 3.36
N ALA A 107 0.01 4.93 3.14
CA ALA A 107 -0.30 6.01 4.08
C ALA A 107 -0.69 5.48 5.48
N ARG A 108 -1.46 4.37 5.51
CA ARG A 108 -1.82 3.67 6.76
C ARG A 108 -0.59 3.15 7.50
N ASN A 109 0.30 2.45 6.81
CA ASN A 109 1.53 1.90 7.39
C ASN A 109 2.47 2.99 7.89
N LEU A 110 2.47 4.16 7.27
CA LEU A 110 3.28 5.33 7.65
C LEU A 110 2.60 6.24 8.69
N GLY A 111 1.37 5.93 9.12
CA GLY A 111 0.63 6.72 10.10
C GLY A 111 0.19 8.09 9.60
N ILE A 112 0.02 8.25 8.27
CA ILE A 112 -0.49 9.48 7.66
C ILE A 112 -2.01 9.50 7.77
N PRO A 113 -2.61 10.61 8.26
CA PRO A 113 -4.05 10.68 8.51
C PRO A 113 -4.86 10.52 7.22
N LEU A 114 -5.91 9.70 7.29
CA LEU A 114 -6.86 9.51 6.20
C LEU A 114 -8.08 10.40 6.39
N GLY A 115 -8.60 10.96 5.30
CA GLY A 115 -9.77 11.83 5.34
C GLY A 115 -9.54 13.22 5.97
N ALA A 116 -8.30 13.55 6.33
CA ALA A 116 -7.88 14.83 6.88
C ALA A 116 -6.81 15.47 5.96
N LEU A 117 -7.25 15.98 4.79
CA LEU A 117 -6.34 16.47 3.75
C LEU A 117 -5.40 17.56 4.27
N ALA A 118 -5.91 18.51 5.08
CA ALA A 118 -5.08 19.59 5.61
C ALA A 118 -3.93 19.07 6.48
N ASP A 119 -4.18 18.06 7.32
CA ASP A 119 -3.17 17.45 8.18
C ASP A 119 -2.12 16.69 7.36
N ALA A 120 -2.56 15.95 6.33
CA ALA A 120 -1.65 15.26 5.42
C ALA A 120 -0.75 16.25 4.65
N VAL A 121 -1.30 17.38 4.20
CA VAL A 121 -0.52 18.47 3.57
C VAL A 121 0.47 19.08 4.56
N GLU A 122 0.07 19.33 5.81
CA GLU A 122 0.96 19.85 6.84
C GLU A 122 2.14 18.90 7.09
N ILE A 123 1.89 17.60 7.17
CA ILE A 123 2.94 16.59 7.28
C ILE A 123 3.86 16.62 6.06
N ALA A 124 3.31 16.68 4.84
CA ALA A 124 4.08 16.72 3.62
C ALA A 124 5.00 17.95 3.56
N LEU A 125 4.54 19.11 4.02
CA LEU A 125 5.30 20.37 3.94
C LEU A 125 6.27 20.59 5.12
N LEU A 126 5.93 20.14 6.32
CA LEU A 126 6.62 20.45 7.57
C LEU A 126 7.21 19.23 8.28
N GLY A 127 6.93 18.01 7.79
CA GLY A 127 7.42 16.77 8.35
C GLY A 127 8.92 16.58 8.18
N GLN A 128 9.39 15.42 8.57
CA GLN A 128 10.80 15.00 8.43
C GLN A 128 10.96 14.00 7.29
N ASP A 129 12.10 14.06 6.62
CA ASP A 129 12.45 13.09 5.57
C ASP A 129 12.94 11.78 6.19
N ARG A 130 12.42 10.66 5.69
CA ARG A 130 12.88 9.31 6.01
C ARG A 130 13.04 8.52 4.72
N ALA A 131 14.20 7.91 4.54
CA ALA A 131 14.41 6.97 3.46
C ALA A 131 13.68 5.67 3.79
N ILE A 132 12.90 5.18 2.85
CA ILE A 132 12.21 3.90 2.95
C ILE A 132 12.58 3.01 1.76
N ASP A 133 12.41 1.72 1.95
CA ASP A 133 12.65 0.71 0.95
C ASP A 133 11.53 0.68 -0.09
N VAL A 134 11.87 0.26 -1.30
CA VAL A 134 10.93 0.07 -2.40
C VAL A 134 11.02 -1.37 -2.86
N GLY A 135 9.90 -2.07 -2.83
CA GLY A 135 9.82 -3.39 -3.42
C GLY A 135 9.77 -3.32 -4.94
N THR A 136 10.41 -4.29 -5.60
CA THR A 136 10.34 -4.45 -7.05
C THR A 136 9.87 -5.84 -7.42
N ALA A 137 9.17 -5.94 -8.54
CA ALA A 137 8.63 -7.19 -9.06
C ALA A 137 8.82 -7.28 -10.57
N THR A 138 9.26 -8.45 -11.04
CA THR A 138 9.27 -8.82 -12.45
C THR A 138 8.48 -10.10 -12.59
N PHE A 139 7.48 -10.13 -13.47
CA PHE A 139 6.66 -11.30 -13.74
C PHE A 139 6.98 -11.83 -15.13
N ASP A 140 7.21 -13.16 -15.22
CA ASP A 140 7.71 -13.83 -16.42
C ASP A 140 8.96 -13.09 -16.97
N ASP A 141 8.99 -12.73 -18.25
CA ASP A 141 10.07 -11.96 -18.89
C ASP A 141 9.68 -10.47 -19.08
N GLY A 142 8.74 -9.97 -18.28
CA GLY A 142 8.21 -8.61 -18.37
C GLY A 142 9.13 -7.53 -17.81
N GLU A 143 8.65 -6.31 -17.84
CA GLU A 143 9.35 -5.16 -17.25
C GLU A 143 9.29 -5.17 -15.73
N GLU A 144 10.34 -4.66 -15.10
CA GLU A 144 10.37 -4.42 -13.64
C GLU A 144 9.33 -3.36 -13.26
N ARG A 145 8.57 -3.65 -12.21
CA ARG A 145 7.57 -2.75 -11.62
C ARG A 145 7.86 -2.58 -10.14
N VAL A 146 7.44 -1.46 -9.57
CA VAL A 146 7.57 -1.21 -8.13
C VAL A 146 6.28 -1.55 -7.39
N PHE A 147 6.43 -1.88 -6.11
CA PHE A 147 5.36 -1.91 -5.14
C PHE A 147 5.82 -1.26 -3.83
N MET A 148 4.88 -0.69 -3.11
CA MET A 148 5.18 0.05 -1.89
C MET A 148 4.88 -0.74 -0.63
N VAL A 149 3.85 -1.59 -0.69
CA VAL A 149 3.35 -2.35 0.46
C VAL A 149 3.52 -3.84 0.24
N MET A 150 3.03 -4.36 -0.89
CA MET A 150 3.13 -5.78 -1.21
C MET A 150 3.06 -6.05 -2.71
N GLY A 151 3.68 -7.15 -3.12
CA GLY A 151 3.49 -7.74 -4.44
C GLY A 151 3.34 -9.24 -4.32
N GLY A 152 2.47 -9.86 -5.12
CA GLY A 152 2.25 -11.27 -4.95
C GLY A 152 1.44 -11.98 -6.02
N VAL A 153 1.18 -13.26 -5.76
CA VAL A 153 0.36 -14.12 -6.62
C VAL A 153 -0.60 -14.96 -5.78
N GLY A 154 -1.79 -15.19 -6.30
CA GLY A 154 -2.75 -16.13 -5.74
C GLY A 154 -3.96 -15.50 -5.06
N LEU A 155 -4.23 -15.90 -3.82
CA LEU A 155 -5.46 -15.61 -3.11
C LEU A 155 -5.83 -14.13 -3.08
N ASP A 156 -4.88 -13.28 -2.77
CA ASP A 156 -5.12 -11.85 -2.63
C ASP A 156 -5.53 -11.21 -3.96
N ALA A 157 -4.78 -11.50 -5.01
CA ALA A 157 -5.07 -11.02 -6.36
C ALA A 157 -6.46 -11.49 -6.86
N GLU A 158 -6.87 -12.73 -6.56
CA GLU A 158 -8.18 -13.24 -6.94
C GLU A 158 -9.33 -12.62 -6.16
N ILE A 159 -9.11 -12.24 -4.90
CA ILE A 159 -10.09 -11.49 -4.10
C ILE A 159 -10.27 -10.09 -4.68
N MET A 160 -9.16 -9.41 -5.02
CA MET A 160 -9.18 -8.08 -5.61
C MET A 160 -9.87 -8.03 -6.97
N ASP A 161 -9.59 -9.02 -7.84
CA ASP A 161 -10.20 -9.13 -9.18
C ASP A 161 -11.73 -9.32 -9.12
N LYS A 162 -12.21 -10.11 -8.15
CA LYS A 162 -13.65 -10.39 -7.99
C LYS A 162 -14.43 -9.31 -7.28
N THR A 163 -13.78 -8.38 -6.61
CA THR A 163 -14.44 -7.35 -5.83
C THR A 163 -14.67 -6.11 -6.67
N ASP A 164 -15.88 -5.94 -7.21
CA ASP A 164 -16.33 -4.77 -7.96
C ASP A 164 -16.17 -3.48 -7.11
N ASP A 165 -15.73 -2.38 -7.73
CA ASP A 165 -15.50 -1.09 -7.05
C ASP A 165 -16.76 -0.54 -6.37
N GLU A 166 -17.96 -0.86 -6.88
CA GLU A 166 -19.22 -0.53 -6.22
C GLU A 166 -19.49 -1.39 -4.99
N LEU A 167 -19.10 -2.66 -5.02
CA LEU A 167 -19.24 -3.57 -3.88
C LEU A 167 -18.27 -3.19 -2.75
N LYS A 168 -17.03 -2.80 -3.09
CA LYS A 168 -16.04 -2.26 -2.15
C LYS A 168 -16.57 -1.06 -1.37
N LYS A 169 -17.31 -0.17 -2.03
CA LYS A 169 -17.90 1.03 -1.42
C LYS A 169 -19.11 0.73 -0.52
N ARG A 170 -19.89 -0.30 -0.82
CA ARG A 170 -21.16 -0.60 -0.14
C ARG A 170 -21.05 -1.59 1.01
N VAL A 171 -20.23 -2.60 0.90
CA VAL A 171 -20.19 -3.75 1.82
C VAL A 171 -18.93 -3.75 2.69
N GLY A 172 -17.95 -2.92 2.36
CA GLY A 172 -16.72 -2.78 3.13
C GLY A 172 -15.95 -4.10 3.25
N TRP A 173 -15.24 -4.26 4.35
CA TRP A 173 -14.37 -5.40 4.63
C TRP A 173 -15.07 -6.76 4.69
N GLY A 174 -16.36 -6.81 5.06
CA GLY A 174 -17.14 -8.05 5.11
C GLY A 174 -17.24 -8.78 3.77
N ALA A 175 -17.32 -8.05 2.64
CA ALA A 175 -17.29 -8.65 1.30
C ALA A 175 -15.93 -9.24 0.95
N TYR A 176 -14.85 -8.61 1.42
CA TYR A 176 -13.50 -9.10 1.23
C TYR A 176 -13.28 -10.44 1.96
N VAL A 177 -13.75 -10.56 3.21
CA VAL A 177 -13.71 -11.81 3.97
C VAL A 177 -14.55 -12.91 3.33
N ALA A 178 -15.75 -12.58 2.84
CA ALA A 178 -16.64 -13.55 2.18
C ALA A 178 -16.04 -14.06 0.86
N ALA A 179 -15.49 -13.15 0.03
CA ALA A 179 -14.78 -13.54 -1.19
C ALA A 179 -13.54 -14.39 -0.89
N GLY A 180 -12.78 -14.04 0.17
CA GLY A 180 -11.63 -14.81 0.64
C GLY A 180 -12.00 -16.21 1.09
N ALA A 181 -13.13 -16.40 1.77
CA ALA A 181 -13.60 -17.71 2.20
C ALA A 181 -13.88 -18.63 1.01
N GLU A 182 -14.51 -18.14 -0.07
CA GLU A 182 -14.76 -18.93 -1.28
C GLU A 182 -13.46 -19.39 -1.95
N VAL A 183 -12.45 -18.52 -2.02
CA VAL A 183 -11.17 -18.83 -2.65
C VAL A 183 -10.34 -19.80 -1.80
N MET A 184 -10.50 -19.81 -0.46
CA MET A 184 -9.84 -20.78 0.43
C MET A 184 -10.23 -22.23 0.18
N PHE A 185 -11.36 -22.51 -0.48
CA PHE A 185 -11.75 -23.86 -0.89
C PHE A 185 -11.04 -24.32 -2.18
N LYS A 186 -10.34 -23.45 -2.89
CA LYS A 186 -9.59 -23.82 -4.09
C LYS A 186 -8.41 -24.73 -3.77
N ALA A 187 -7.96 -25.47 -4.79
CA ALA A 187 -6.89 -26.48 -4.63
C ALA A 187 -5.50 -25.88 -4.32
N GLY A 188 -5.31 -24.56 -4.51
CA GLY A 188 -4.00 -23.91 -4.48
C GLY A 188 -3.13 -24.31 -5.67
N PHE A 189 -1.90 -23.88 -5.67
CA PHE A 189 -0.89 -24.15 -6.70
C PHE A 189 0.43 -24.60 -6.07
N GLU A 190 1.29 -25.26 -6.84
CA GLU A 190 2.64 -25.59 -6.41
C GLU A 190 3.58 -24.46 -6.79
N VAL A 191 4.43 -24.05 -5.84
CA VAL A 191 5.48 -23.07 -6.04
C VAL A 191 6.84 -23.65 -5.73
N THR A 192 7.80 -23.40 -6.62
CA THR A 192 9.23 -23.56 -6.36
C THR A 192 9.83 -22.20 -6.09
N LEU A 193 10.50 -22.05 -4.95
CA LEU A 193 11.07 -20.79 -4.49
C LEU A 193 12.57 -20.84 -4.44
N THR A 194 13.20 -19.68 -4.66
CA THR A 194 14.59 -19.41 -4.33
C THR A 194 14.63 -18.13 -3.49
N ILE A 195 15.21 -18.19 -2.31
CA ILE A 195 15.34 -17.09 -1.36
C ILE A 195 16.81 -16.75 -1.23
N ASP A 196 17.22 -15.54 -1.63
CA ASP A 196 18.63 -15.09 -1.62
C ASP A 196 19.59 -16.13 -2.23
N GLY A 197 19.21 -16.66 -3.39
CA GLY A 197 19.98 -17.67 -4.12
C GLY A 197 19.92 -19.08 -3.54
N LYS A 198 19.16 -19.34 -2.46
CA LYS A 198 18.99 -20.66 -1.86
C LYS A 198 17.67 -21.27 -2.31
N PRO A 199 17.69 -22.43 -2.96
CA PRO A 199 16.46 -23.10 -3.38
C PRO A 199 15.71 -23.70 -2.18
N GLU A 200 14.38 -23.54 -2.19
CA GLU A 200 13.47 -24.15 -1.22
C GLU A 200 12.75 -25.35 -1.85
N PRO A 201 12.36 -26.35 -1.07
CA PRO A 201 11.56 -27.47 -1.57
C PRO A 201 10.23 -26.99 -2.16
N PRO A 202 9.78 -27.59 -3.30
CA PRO A 202 8.48 -27.30 -3.87
C PRO A 202 7.36 -27.43 -2.82
N THR A 203 6.48 -26.43 -2.81
CA THR A 203 5.46 -26.34 -1.76
C THR A 203 4.11 -25.98 -2.36
N ARG A 204 3.02 -26.57 -1.82
CA ARG A 204 1.67 -26.19 -2.22
C ARG A 204 1.15 -25.08 -1.34
N THR A 205 0.70 -24.00 -1.98
CA THR A 205 0.25 -22.77 -1.30
C THR A 205 -1.01 -22.19 -1.95
N LEU A 206 -1.68 -21.28 -1.25
CA LEU A 206 -2.79 -20.50 -1.77
C LEU A 206 -2.35 -19.11 -2.24
N MET A 207 -1.24 -18.60 -1.68
CA MET A 207 -0.67 -17.31 -2.05
C MET A 207 0.83 -17.27 -1.78
N VAL A 208 1.52 -16.42 -2.52
CA VAL A 208 2.89 -15.97 -2.27
C VAL A 208 2.87 -14.45 -2.28
N LEU A 209 3.27 -13.83 -1.18
CA LEU A 209 3.37 -12.36 -1.07
C LEU A 209 4.79 -11.98 -0.65
N ALA A 210 5.35 -10.96 -1.29
CA ALA A 210 6.51 -10.24 -0.83
C ALA A 210 6.01 -8.92 -0.22
N CYS A 211 6.21 -8.75 1.07
CA CYS A 211 5.67 -7.64 1.86
C CYS A 211 6.79 -6.69 2.28
N ASN A 212 6.61 -5.41 2.01
CA ASN A 212 7.46 -4.31 2.48
C ASN A 212 6.90 -3.66 3.76
N CYS A 213 5.66 -4.01 4.13
CA CYS A 213 4.97 -3.52 5.31
C CYS A 213 4.31 -4.67 6.07
N SER A 214 4.17 -4.54 7.39
CA SER A 214 3.53 -5.55 8.23
C SER A 214 2.02 -5.65 8.00
N SER A 215 1.37 -4.52 7.73
CA SER A 215 -0.09 -4.43 7.59
C SER A 215 -0.48 -4.25 6.13
N VAL A 216 -1.23 -5.20 5.58
CA VAL A 216 -1.56 -5.25 4.16
C VAL A 216 -2.97 -4.73 3.89
N VAL A 217 -3.98 -5.17 4.63
CA VAL A 217 -5.38 -4.77 4.43
C VAL A 217 -6.06 -4.56 5.76
N ALA A 218 -6.77 -3.45 5.92
CA ALA A 218 -7.67 -3.17 7.05
C ALA A 218 -7.08 -3.49 8.44
N ASN A 219 -5.78 -3.22 8.65
CA ASN A 219 -5.02 -3.55 9.86
C ASN A 219 -4.81 -5.06 10.11
N ILE A 220 -4.93 -5.90 9.10
CA ILE A 220 -4.51 -7.30 9.20
C ILE A 220 -3.00 -7.35 9.01
N GLU A 221 -2.30 -7.82 10.02
CA GLU A 221 -0.88 -8.07 9.98
C GLU A 221 -0.61 -9.44 9.33
N LEU A 222 -0.18 -9.43 8.05
CA LEU A 222 0.19 -10.64 7.32
C LEU A 222 1.69 -10.93 7.40
N ALA A 223 2.51 -9.90 7.45
CA ALA A 223 3.96 -9.98 7.52
C ALA A 223 4.43 -9.43 8.87
N ALA A 224 4.34 -10.24 9.92
CA ALA A 224 4.69 -9.83 11.27
C ALA A 224 6.14 -9.33 11.34
N GLY A 225 6.33 -8.08 11.77
CA GLY A 225 7.65 -7.50 11.94
C GLY A 225 8.28 -6.91 10.66
N ALA A 226 7.61 -6.89 9.51
CA ALA A 226 8.09 -6.19 8.33
C ALA A 226 8.28 -4.69 8.62
N VAL A 227 9.41 -4.14 8.23
CA VAL A 227 9.82 -2.75 8.49
C VAL A 227 10.24 -2.10 7.18
N LEU A 228 9.72 -0.91 6.91
CA LEU A 228 9.90 -0.18 5.64
C LEU A 228 11.31 0.33 5.36
N ASP A 229 12.27 0.15 6.25
CA ASP A 229 13.62 0.75 6.14
C ASP A 229 14.73 -0.13 6.75
N ASP A 230 14.56 -1.44 6.76
CA ASP A 230 15.58 -2.41 7.20
C ASP A 230 16.37 -3.07 6.05
N GLY A 231 15.95 -2.81 4.82
CA GLY A 231 16.57 -3.31 3.60
C GLY A 231 16.19 -4.74 3.24
N ASP A 232 15.14 -5.28 3.84
CA ASP A 232 14.63 -6.63 3.58
C ASP A 232 13.12 -6.58 3.22
N LEU A 233 12.62 -7.62 2.59
CA LEU A 233 11.19 -7.90 2.41
C LEU A 233 10.83 -9.15 3.19
N GLU A 234 9.56 -9.29 3.54
CA GLU A 234 9.03 -10.51 4.13
C GLU A 234 8.27 -11.32 3.07
N LEU A 235 8.80 -12.49 2.73
CA LEU A 235 8.07 -13.45 1.90
C LEU A 235 7.08 -14.20 2.75
N VAL A 236 5.79 -14.16 2.41
CA VAL A 236 4.70 -14.81 3.14
C VAL A 236 4.01 -15.83 2.24
N LEU A 237 3.90 -17.07 2.72
CA LEU A 237 3.13 -18.14 2.09
C LEU A 237 1.96 -18.53 2.97
N LEU A 238 0.77 -18.65 2.37
CA LEU A 238 -0.40 -19.20 3.05
C LEU A 238 -0.61 -20.65 2.62
N ARG A 239 -0.33 -21.59 3.50
CA ARG A 239 -0.59 -23.02 3.27
C ARG A 239 -2.02 -23.39 3.63
N ARG A 240 -2.62 -24.22 2.78
CA ARG A 240 -3.94 -24.79 3.07
C ARG A 240 -3.88 -25.72 4.27
N ARG A 241 -4.71 -25.44 5.29
CA ARG A 241 -4.91 -26.30 6.45
C ARG A 241 -6.38 -26.65 6.59
N PHE A 242 -6.68 -27.88 7.04
CA PHE A 242 -8.05 -28.23 7.38
C PHE A 242 -8.54 -27.31 8.51
N GLY A 243 -9.67 -26.65 8.31
CA GLY A 243 -10.22 -25.67 9.25
C GLY A 243 -9.77 -24.23 9.04
N LEU A 244 -8.84 -23.92 8.11
CA LEU A 244 -8.37 -22.56 7.87
C LEU A 244 -9.53 -21.56 7.60
N ALA A 245 -10.50 -21.95 6.77
CA ALA A 245 -11.66 -21.11 6.48
C ALA A 245 -12.50 -20.82 7.75
N LEU A 246 -12.65 -21.80 8.64
CA LEU A 246 -13.34 -21.63 9.92
C LEU A 246 -12.55 -20.74 10.88
N ASP A 247 -11.22 -20.91 10.95
CA ASP A 247 -10.35 -20.09 11.79
C ASP A 247 -10.40 -18.61 11.34
N VAL A 248 -10.37 -18.35 10.04
CA VAL A 248 -10.50 -16.98 9.49
C VAL A 248 -11.90 -16.42 9.76
N ALA A 249 -12.96 -17.20 9.50
CA ALA A 249 -14.35 -16.75 9.72
C ALA A 249 -14.66 -16.47 11.21
N THR A 250 -14.00 -17.17 12.13
CA THR A 250 -14.19 -16.99 13.58
C THR A 250 -13.18 -16.05 14.22
N GLY A 251 -12.28 -15.44 13.44
CA GLY A 251 -11.20 -14.59 13.96
C GLY A 251 -10.19 -15.35 14.83
N ASN A 252 -10.15 -16.67 14.72
CA ASN A 252 -9.25 -17.51 15.52
C ASN A 252 -7.80 -17.33 15.01
N ARG A 253 -6.91 -16.81 15.87
CA ARG A 253 -5.48 -16.61 15.57
C ARG A 253 -4.74 -17.89 15.15
N ASN A 254 -5.30 -19.08 15.35
CA ASN A 254 -4.75 -20.32 14.82
C ASN A 254 -4.73 -20.38 13.29
N GLY A 255 -5.54 -19.56 12.57
CA GLY A 255 -5.45 -19.37 11.13
C GLY A 255 -4.09 -18.82 10.69
N LEU A 256 -3.50 -17.93 11.48
CA LEU A 256 -2.16 -17.37 11.27
C LEU A 256 -1.04 -18.43 11.36
N ALA A 257 -1.26 -19.55 12.06
CA ALA A 257 -0.32 -20.67 12.09
C ALA A 257 -0.13 -21.39 10.74
N SER A 258 -0.92 -21.01 9.72
CA SER A 258 -0.76 -21.46 8.33
C SER A 258 0.11 -20.54 7.49
N LEU A 259 0.53 -19.38 8.04
CA LEU A 259 1.48 -18.48 7.41
C LEU A 259 2.90 -18.95 7.68
N HIS A 260 3.69 -19.02 6.62
CA HIS A 260 5.12 -19.22 6.68
C HIS A 260 5.78 -17.95 6.19
N GLN A 261 6.76 -17.45 6.90
CA GLN A 261 7.39 -16.16 6.64
C GLN A 261 8.91 -16.31 6.64
N TRP A 262 9.58 -15.64 5.70
CA TRP A 262 11.02 -15.56 5.59
C TRP A 262 11.44 -14.14 5.21
N PRO A 263 12.36 -13.52 5.95
CA PRO A 263 13.01 -12.30 5.51
C PRO A 263 13.99 -12.59 4.37
N GLY A 264 14.20 -11.63 3.48
CA GLY A 264 15.18 -11.73 2.41
C GLY A 264 15.15 -10.54 1.47
N ARG A 265 16.14 -10.48 0.59
CA ARG A 265 16.30 -9.38 -0.36
C ARG A 265 15.87 -9.71 -1.77
N GLU A 266 15.95 -10.97 -2.12
CA GLU A 266 15.56 -11.45 -3.44
C GLU A 266 14.81 -12.78 -3.34
N PHE A 267 13.65 -12.84 -3.96
CA PHE A 267 12.81 -14.03 -4.05
C PHE A 267 12.48 -14.31 -5.50
N SER A 268 12.85 -15.49 -6.00
CA SER A 268 12.40 -15.96 -7.31
C SER A 268 11.43 -17.11 -7.15
N PHE A 269 10.43 -17.17 -8.00
CA PHE A 269 9.43 -18.25 -7.97
C PHE A 269 9.07 -18.76 -9.37
N SER A 270 8.67 -20.02 -9.42
CA SER A 270 7.98 -20.63 -10.56
C SER A 270 6.78 -21.43 -10.08
N LEU A 271 5.71 -21.45 -10.89
CA LEU A 271 4.40 -21.98 -10.55
C LEU A 271 4.04 -23.12 -11.51
N ASP A 272 3.30 -24.13 -11.02
CA ASP A 272 2.80 -25.26 -11.81
C ASP A 272 1.65 -24.87 -12.77
N GLN A 273 1.08 -23.68 -12.62
CA GLN A 273 -0.02 -23.15 -13.43
C GLN A 273 -0.03 -21.63 -13.44
N PRO A 274 -0.66 -20.95 -14.43
CA PRO A 274 -0.81 -19.51 -14.43
C PRO A 274 -1.70 -19.03 -13.28
N VAL A 275 -1.16 -18.16 -12.42
CA VAL A 275 -1.83 -17.60 -11.25
C VAL A 275 -1.91 -16.08 -11.39
N LEU A 276 -2.99 -15.47 -10.91
CA LEU A 276 -3.18 -14.01 -10.94
C LEU A 276 -2.17 -13.33 -10.04
N ALA A 277 -1.49 -12.31 -10.55
CA ALA A 277 -0.54 -11.47 -9.84
C ALA A 277 -1.14 -10.10 -9.50
N GLU A 278 -0.61 -9.47 -8.46
CA GLU A 278 -1.01 -8.14 -8.01
C GLU A 278 0.18 -7.34 -7.48
N LEU A 279 0.04 -6.01 -7.46
CA LEU A 279 0.95 -5.06 -6.79
C LEU A 279 0.11 -4.01 -6.05
N ASP A 280 0.30 -3.87 -4.74
CA ASP A 280 -0.44 -2.95 -3.85
C ASP A 280 -1.97 -3.05 -4.01
N GLY A 281 -2.48 -4.25 -4.28
CA GLY A 281 -3.89 -4.54 -4.48
C GLY A 281 -4.42 -4.31 -5.91
N ASP A 282 -3.56 -3.94 -6.88
CA ASP A 282 -3.95 -3.81 -8.28
C ASP A 282 -3.59 -5.08 -9.06
N PRO A 283 -4.56 -5.73 -9.73
CA PRO A 283 -4.31 -6.90 -10.56
C PRO A 283 -3.37 -6.57 -11.74
N ILE A 284 -2.36 -7.42 -11.97
CA ILE A 284 -1.37 -7.23 -13.04
C ILE A 284 -1.63 -8.17 -14.23
N GLY A 285 -2.28 -9.28 -14.00
CA GLY A 285 -2.47 -10.36 -14.97
C GLY A 285 -2.00 -11.70 -14.40
N ARG A 286 -2.07 -12.75 -15.23
CA ARG A 286 -1.61 -14.08 -14.83
C ARG A 286 -0.15 -14.29 -15.19
N THR A 287 0.57 -14.96 -14.29
CA THR A 287 1.99 -15.27 -14.44
C THR A 287 2.27 -16.73 -14.07
N THR A 288 3.36 -17.26 -14.56
CA THR A 288 3.89 -18.59 -14.19
C THR A 288 5.21 -18.49 -13.46
N SER A 289 5.87 -17.33 -13.45
CA SER A 289 7.13 -17.12 -12.76
C SER A 289 7.31 -15.64 -12.39
N GLY A 290 8.25 -15.35 -11.51
CA GLY A 290 8.59 -13.98 -11.21
C GLY A 290 9.72 -13.86 -10.20
N ARG A 291 10.08 -12.61 -9.98
CA ARG A 291 11.09 -12.23 -8.99
C ARG A 291 10.58 -11.03 -8.22
N PHE A 292 10.78 -11.06 -6.92
CA PHE A 292 10.67 -9.91 -6.04
C PHE A 292 12.04 -9.53 -5.51
N SER A 293 12.32 -8.24 -5.41
CA SER A 293 13.53 -7.75 -4.76
C SER A 293 13.27 -6.42 -4.06
N VAL A 294 14.19 -6.01 -3.21
CA VAL A 294 14.13 -4.74 -2.49
C VAL A 294 15.21 -3.78 -2.99
N ASP A 295 14.86 -2.49 -3.10
CA ASP A 295 15.76 -1.37 -3.23
C ASP A 295 15.84 -0.64 -1.89
N PRO A 296 16.89 -0.87 -1.09
CA PRO A 296 16.99 -0.30 0.25
C PRO A 296 17.10 1.23 0.22
N GLY A 297 16.28 1.90 1.03
CA GLY A 297 16.31 3.34 1.20
C GLY A 297 16.07 4.15 -0.08
N ALA A 298 15.43 3.56 -1.09
CA ALA A 298 15.35 4.13 -2.43
C ALA A 298 14.34 5.28 -2.58
N LEU A 299 13.48 5.52 -1.60
CA LEU A 299 12.48 6.58 -1.64
C LEU A 299 12.54 7.45 -0.37
N LEU A 300 12.67 8.76 -0.55
CA LEU A 300 12.69 9.72 0.55
C LEU A 300 11.27 10.21 0.83
N VAL A 301 10.63 9.72 1.91
CA VAL A 301 9.24 10.05 2.24
C VAL A 301 9.14 11.05 3.36
N ARG A 302 8.23 12.02 3.23
CA ARG A 302 7.94 13.01 4.25
C ARG A 302 6.95 12.43 5.27
N LEU A 303 7.38 12.31 6.53
CA LEU A 303 6.64 11.69 7.64
C LEU A 303 6.36 12.69 8.76
N PRO A 304 5.36 12.39 9.63
CA PRO A 304 5.15 13.18 10.82
C PRO A 304 6.41 13.29 11.67
N VAL A 305 6.67 14.47 12.19
CA VAL A 305 7.73 14.64 13.21
C VAL A 305 7.28 13.89 14.47
N PRO A 306 8.08 12.97 15.01
CA PRO A 306 7.72 12.30 16.26
C PRO A 306 7.48 13.33 17.36
N THR A 307 6.25 13.42 17.84
CA THR A 307 6.00 14.17 19.08
C THR A 307 6.65 13.43 20.22
N PRO A 308 7.37 14.10 21.15
CA PRO A 308 7.86 13.44 22.36
C PRO A 308 6.67 12.75 23.02
N LYS A 309 6.70 11.43 23.12
CA LYS A 309 5.63 10.65 23.74
C LYS A 309 5.38 11.19 25.13
N SER A 310 4.15 11.58 25.41
CA SER A 310 3.64 11.54 26.79
C SER A 310 3.89 10.11 27.33
N PRO A 311 4.47 9.94 28.50
CA PRO A 311 4.78 8.60 29.01
C PRO A 311 3.48 7.84 29.20
N GLY A 312 3.21 6.81 28.38
CA GLY A 312 2.08 5.92 28.61
C GLY A 312 1.41 5.21 27.46
N LEU A 313 1.74 5.45 26.20
CA LEU A 313 1.15 4.69 25.09
C LEU A 313 2.22 3.84 24.40
N THR A 314 2.14 2.53 24.63
CA THR A 314 2.94 1.55 23.90
C THR A 314 2.40 1.38 22.46
N PRO A 315 3.22 0.98 21.45
CA PRO A 315 2.78 0.78 20.08
C PRO A 315 1.78 -0.35 19.84
N HIS A 316 1.18 -0.90 20.87
CA HIS A 316 0.31 -2.09 20.86
C HIS A 316 -1.17 -1.82 21.19
N ASP A 317 -1.66 -0.60 21.10
CA ASP A 317 -3.11 -0.39 21.05
C ASP A 317 -3.62 -0.61 19.61
N THR A 318 -3.35 -1.81 19.08
CA THR A 318 -4.06 -2.39 17.96
C THR A 318 -5.50 -2.56 18.40
N LEU A 319 -6.42 -1.87 17.76
CA LEU A 319 -7.86 -2.07 17.95
C LEU A 319 -8.14 -3.57 17.88
N VAL A 320 -8.51 -4.14 19.03
CA VAL A 320 -9.08 -5.49 19.10
C VAL A 320 -10.39 -5.42 18.32
N ILE A 321 -10.41 -6.06 17.15
CA ILE A 321 -11.64 -6.18 16.36
C ILE A 321 -12.62 -6.94 17.25
N ASP A 322 -13.75 -6.32 17.58
CA ASP A 322 -14.83 -6.99 18.30
C ASP A 322 -15.43 -8.08 17.40
N THR A 323 -15.04 -9.31 17.67
CA THR A 323 -15.45 -10.50 16.92
C THR A 323 -16.96 -10.73 16.98
N THR A 324 -17.67 -10.03 17.85
CA THR A 324 -19.14 -10.11 18.01
C THR A 324 -19.85 -9.44 16.81
N GLU A 325 -19.28 -8.39 16.24
CA GLU A 325 -19.82 -7.73 15.05
C GLU A 325 -19.72 -8.60 13.79
N ILE A 326 -18.62 -9.36 13.66
CA ILE A 326 -18.42 -10.29 12.52
C ILE A 326 -19.41 -11.45 12.58
N ALA A 327 -19.65 -12.02 13.79
CA ALA A 327 -20.61 -13.09 13.98
C ALA A 327 -22.05 -12.67 13.67
N THR A 328 -22.40 -11.42 13.94
CA THR A 328 -23.75 -10.87 13.67
C THR A 328 -24.00 -10.66 12.18
N ILE A 329 -22.97 -10.26 11.43
CA ILE A 329 -23.06 -10.06 9.97
C ILE A 329 -23.15 -11.41 9.23
N LEU A 330 -22.46 -12.44 9.70
CA LEU A 330 -22.49 -13.79 9.12
C LEU A 330 -23.77 -14.58 9.48
N ALA A 331 -24.48 -14.20 10.55
CA ALA A 331 -25.73 -14.84 11.00
C ALA A 331 -27.00 -14.25 10.35
N ALA A 332 -26.90 -13.16 9.61
CA ALA A 332 -28.02 -12.58 8.86
C ALA A 332 -28.21 -13.34 7.53
N GLU A 333 -28.84 -14.50 7.59
CA GLU A 333 -29.39 -15.16 6.40
C GLU A 333 -30.46 -14.27 5.76
N PRO A 334 -30.50 -14.14 4.43
CA PRO A 334 -31.63 -13.50 3.78
C PRO A 334 -32.88 -14.37 3.94
N ASP A 335 -33.87 -13.87 4.63
CA ASP A 335 -35.18 -14.49 4.81
C ASP A 335 -35.74 -15.04 3.47
N GLY A 336 -35.99 -16.33 3.48
CA GLY A 336 -36.52 -17.05 2.35
C GLY A 336 -37.89 -16.53 1.94
N ALA A 337 -38.01 -16.07 0.71
CA ALA A 337 -39.28 -15.93 0.04
C ALA A 337 -39.85 -17.32 -0.24
N ALA A 338 -40.88 -17.71 0.48
CA ALA A 338 -41.67 -18.90 0.20
C ALA A 338 -42.37 -18.77 -1.15
N PRO A 339 -42.45 -19.84 -1.96
CA PRO A 339 -43.23 -19.82 -3.19
C PRO A 339 -44.73 -19.88 -2.83
N THR A 340 -45.49 -18.88 -3.22
CA THR A 340 -46.96 -18.96 -3.26
C THR A 340 -47.38 -19.78 -4.46
N THR A 341 -48.15 -20.78 -4.17
CA THR A 341 -48.93 -21.68 -5.09
C THR A 341 -49.67 -20.96 -6.17
#